data_a64bcc43567157901c8926a475308938
#
_entry.id   a64bcc43567157901c8926a475308938
#
_cell.length_a   1.000
_cell.length_b   1.000
_cell.length_c   1.000
_cell.angle_alpha   90.00
_cell.angle_beta   90.00
_cell.angle_gamma   90.00
#
_symmetry.space_group_name_H-M   'P 1'
#
loop_
_entity.id
_entity.type
_entity.pdbx_description
1 polymer ?
#
loop_
_entity_poly.entity_id
_entity_poly.type
_entity_poly.pdbx_seq_one_letter_code
_entity_poly.pdbx_strand_id
1 'polypeptide(L)'
;MRRTIIFGYIIIAILITGILYVWYVEWNKLEKLEIQNRQIDAFRKESHEIYVHLIDFSLLGETILEWSNEDLEHYHLQRLEMDSMLCRFKNTYPIECIDSIRYLLEDKEQKICSIVKLFDEQKAINKKIASQVPIIVQKSVQEQPKKSKRKGFLGIFGKKEEAQPTVTTTMLRSLNRNTIAEQQDQSRRLTEHADSLAARNEELNQQLQGLIRQIDIKVQADLQRREAKIVAMREQSFMQIGGLTGFVLLLLILSYIIIHRNAN
;
A
#
# COMPACT_ATOMS: atom_id res chain seq x y z
N MET A 1 -35.78 29.37 67.50
CA MET A 1 -35.73 29.94 66.13
C MET A 1 -34.32 30.16 65.58
N ARG A 2 -33.42 30.96 66.21
CA ARG A 2 -32.10 31.27 65.63
C ARG A 2 -31.21 30.04 65.35
N ARG A 3 -31.20 29.04 66.23
CA ARG A 3 -30.41 27.77 66.03
C ARG A 3 -30.91 26.89 64.84
N THR A 4 -32.23 26.84 64.67
CA THR A 4 -32.84 26.04 63.55
C THR A 4 -32.54 26.64 62.18
N ILE A 5 -32.50 28.00 62.12
CA ILE A 5 -32.13 28.69 60.89
C ILE A 5 -30.65 28.47 60.56
N ILE A 6 -29.74 28.51 61.53
CA ILE A 6 -28.30 28.24 61.32
C ILE A 6 -28.08 26.80 60.86
N PHE A 7 -28.74 25.81 61.46
CA PHE A 7 -28.68 24.43 61.04
C PHE A 7 -29.17 24.24 59.60
N GLY A 8 -30.25 24.95 59.21
CA GLY A 8 -30.73 24.92 57.81
C GLY A 8 -29.70 25.45 56.82
N TYR A 9 -29.02 26.53 57.11
CA TYR A 9 -27.97 27.10 56.26
C TYR A 9 -26.73 26.14 56.14
N ILE A 10 -26.34 25.49 57.24
CA ILE A 10 -25.23 24.54 57.23
C ILE A 10 -25.56 23.33 56.33
N ILE A 11 -26.79 22.78 56.43
CA ILE A 11 -27.23 21.67 55.57
C ILE A 11 -27.22 22.08 54.10
N ILE A 12 -27.72 23.27 53.75
CA ILE A 12 -27.73 23.81 52.40
C ILE A 12 -26.28 23.97 51.86
N ALA A 13 -25.38 24.51 52.69
CA ALA A 13 -23.98 24.66 52.31
C ALA A 13 -23.28 23.33 52.04
N ILE A 14 -23.53 22.29 52.85
CA ILE A 14 -23.01 20.95 52.65
C ILE A 14 -23.55 20.33 51.34
N LEU A 15 -24.85 20.50 51.07
CA LEU A 15 -25.47 20.03 49.83
C LEU A 15 -24.88 20.72 48.60
N ILE A 16 -24.73 22.03 48.63
CA ILE A 16 -24.13 22.79 47.52
C ILE A 16 -22.68 22.32 47.27
N THR A 17 -21.90 22.14 48.34
CA THR A 17 -20.52 21.64 48.22
C THR A 17 -20.47 20.23 47.65
N GLY A 18 -21.37 19.34 48.06
CA GLY A 18 -21.50 17.99 47.50
C GLY A 18 -21.84 18.01 46.02
N ILE A 19 -22.73 18.90 45.60
CA ILE A 19 -23.12 19.06 44.19
C ILE A 19 -21.94 19.54 43.34
N LEU A 20 -21.25 20.58 43.81
CA LEU A 20 -20.08 21.12 43.13
C LEU A 20 -18.99 20.07 42.99
N TYR A 21 -18.79 19.22 44.01
CA TYR A 21 -17.83 18.11 43.95
C TYR A 21 -18.21 17.08 42.90
N VAL A 22 -19.48 16.61 42.86
CA VAL A 22 -19.94 15.65 41.86
C VAL A 22 -19.85 16.24 40.45
N TRP A 23 -20.26 17.51 40.29
CA TRP A 23 -20.15 18.21 39.01
C TRP A 23 -18.70 18.31 38.54
N TYR A 24 -17.75 18.61 39.42
CA TYR A 24 -16.32 18.64 39.13
C TYR A 24 -15.79 17.26 38.70
N VAL A 25 -16.20 16.19 39.38
CA VAL A 25 -15.80 14.80 39.02
C VAL A 25 -16.35 14.42 37.64
N GLU A 26 -17.61 14.73 37.36
CA GLU A 26 -18.24 14.43 36.08
C GLU A 26 -17.62 15.28 34.93
N TRP A 27 -17.30 16.54 35.19
CA TRP A 27 -16.60 17.36 34.22
C TRP A 27 -15.24 16.78 33.82
N ASN A 28 -14.47 16.35 34.80
CA ASN A 28 -13.18 15.69 34.53
C ASN A 28 -13.33 14.37 33.71
N LYS A 29 -14.41 13.63 33.90
CA LYS A 29 -14.71 12.43 33.08
C LYS A 29 -15.04 12.82 31.65
N LEU A 30 -15.83 13.85 31.43
CA LEU A 30 -16.19 14.34 30.10
C LEU A 30 -14.96 14.85 29.35
N GLU A 31 -14.05 15.55 29.98
CA GLU A 31 -12.80 16.00 29.41
C GLU A 31 -11.93 14.81 28.96
N LYS A 32 -11.80 13.76 29.77
CA LYS A 32 -11.10 12.53 29.41
C LYS A 32 -11.75 11.82 28.21
N LEU A 33 -13.08 11.82 28.15
CA LEU A 33 -13.82 11.26 27.01
C LEU A 33 -13.57 12.05 25.72
N GLU A 34 -13.51 13.37 25.82
CA GLU A 34 -13.20 14.21 24.65
C GLU A 34 -11.79 13.95 24.12
N ILE A 35 -10.80 13.81 25.02
CA ILE A 35 -9.43 13.44 24.64
C ILE A 35 -9.40 12.06 23.94
N GLN A 36 -10.13 11.08 24.49
CA GLN A 36 -10.24 9.76 23.87
C GLN A 36 -10.93 9.82 22.50
N ASN A 37 -11.95 10.64 22.35
CA ASN A 37 -12.63 10.81 21.07
C ASN A 37 -11.69 11.42 20.01
N ARG A 38 -10.92 12.44 20.38
CA ARG A 38 -9.89 13.02 19.49
C ARG A 38 -8.83 11.99 19.08
N GLN A 39 -8.42 11.09 20.00
CA GLN A 39 -7.49 10.00 19.68
C GLN A 39 -8.10 9.00 18.68
N ILE A 40 -9.39 8.70 18.82
CA ILE A 40 -10.12 7.83 17.88
C ILE A 40 -10.18 8.47 16.49
N ASP A 41 -10.51 9.76 16.42
CA ASP A 41 -10.58 10.49 15.15
C ASP A 41 -9.21 10.57 14.46
N ALA A 42 -8.14 10.80 15.23
CA ALA A 42 -6.78 10.78 14.73
C ALA A 42 -6.41 9.38 14.18
N PHE A 43 -6.72 8.33 14.94
CA PHE A 43 -6.49 6.95 14.51
C PHE A 43 -7.25 6.58 13.23
N ARG A 44 -8.53 6.98 13.15
CA ARG A 44 -9.37 6.79 11.94
C ARG A 44 -8.75 7.46 10.72
N LYS A 45 -8.32 8.72 10.88
CA LYS A 45 -7.70 9.49 9.80
C LYS A 45 -6.40 8.86 9.33
N GLU A 46 -5.51 8.53 10.26
CA GLU A 46 -4.21 7.93 9.96
C GLU A 46 -4.36 6.54 9.32
N SER A 47 -5.29 5.71 9.83
CA SER A 47 -5.60 4.40 9.25
C SER A 47 -6.13 4.50 7.84
N HIS A 48 -7.03 5.48 7.59
CA HIS A 48 -7.59 5.70 6.25
C HIS A 48 -6.51 6.18 5.27
N GLU A 49 -5.64 7.08 5.69
CA GLU A 49 -4.53 7.58 4.87
C GLU A 49 -3.58 6.44 4.47
N ILE A 50 -3.17 5.60 5.43
CA ILE A 50 -2.34 4.43 5.15
C ILE A 50 -3.06 3.45 4.21
N TYR A 51 -4.35 3.21 4.43
CA TYR A 51 -5.14 2.32 3.58
C TYR A 51 -5.18 2.78 2.12
N VAL A 52 -5.44 4.07 1.89
CA VAL A 52 -5.45 4.66 0.54
C VAL A 52 -4.08 4.53 -0.11
N HIS A 53 -3.02 4.92 0.59
CA HIS A 53 -1.65 4.81 0.08
C HIS A 53 -1.24 3.37 -0.21
N LEU A 54 -1.65 2.40 0.61
CA LEU A 54 -1.38 0.98 0.37
C LEU A 54 -2.09 0.46 -0.88
N ILE A 55 -3.35 0.87 -1.10
CA ILE A 55 -4.07 0.50 -2.31
C ILE A 55 -3.40 1.10 -3.54
N ASP A 56 -3.13 2.40 -3.52
CA ASP A 56 -2.46 3.09 -4.64
C ASP A 56 -1.12 2.44 -4.95
N PHE A 57 -0.33 2.14 -3.93
CA PHE A 57 0.96 1.47 -4.08
C PHE A 57 0.82 0.01 -4.55
N SER A 58 -0.23 -0.70 -4.16
CA SER A 58 -0.48 -2.07 -4.62
C SER A 58 -0.78 -2.14 -6.11
N LEU A 59 -1.41 -1.10 -6.65
CA LEU A 59 -1.72 -0.96 -8.08
C LEU A 59 -0.52 -0.50 -8.91
N LEU A 60 0.45 0.18 -8.28
CA LEU A 60 1.72 0.47 -8.94
C LEU A 60 2.42 -0.84 -9.31
N GLY A 61 2.89 -0.92 -10.53
CA GLY A 61 3.56 -2.11 -11.04
C GLY A 61 2.71 -3.00 -11.95
N GLU A 62 1.45 -2.64 -12.23
CA GLU A 62 0.68 -3.33 -13.28
C GLU A 62 1.19 -2.98 -14.69
N THR A 63 1.84 -1.83 -14.85
CA THR A 63 2.41 -1.33 -16.12
C THR A 63 3.94 -1.48 -16.21
N ILE A 64 4.51 -2.45 -15.53
CA ILE A 64 5.98 -2.64 -15.38
C ILE A 64 6.72 -2.78 -16.73
N LEU A 65 6.05 -3.22 -17.79
CA LEU A 65 6.63 -3.47 -19.10
C LEU A 65 7.25 -2.23 -19.76
N GLU A 66 6.84 -1.04 -19.37
CA GLU A 66 7.31 0.25 -19.91
C GLU A 66 8.28 0.97 -18.96
N TRP A 67 8.57 0.39 -17.80
CA TRP A 67 9.37 1.05 -16.77
C TRP A 67 10.83 1.22 -17.17
N SER A 68 11.35 2.39 -16.86
CA SER A 68 12.76 2.74 -16.91
C SER A 68 13.42 2.55 -15.54
N ASN A 69 14.74 2.70 -15.50
CA ASN A 69 15.46 2.72 -14.21
C ASN A 69 15.03 3.90 -13.31
N GLU A 70 14.59 5.01 -13.88
CA GLU A 70 14.07 6.16 -13.14
C GLU A 70 12.72 5.83 -12.46
N ASP A 71 11.85 5.09 -13.15
CA ASP A 71 10.58 4.63 -12.58
C ASP A 71 10.81 3.65 -11.42
N LEU A 72 11.84 2.80 -11.57
CA LEU A 72 12.25 1.88 -10.51
C LEU A 72 12.76 2.60 -9.25
N GLU A 73 13.58 3.64 -9.44
CA GLU A 73 14.07 4.46 -8.33
C GLU A 73 12.92 5.21 -7.64
N HIS A 74 11.98 5.74 -8.43
CA HIS A 74 10.78 6.38 -7.90
C HIS A 74 9.92 5.41 -7.08
N TYR A 75 9.71 4.20 -7.59
CA TYR A 75 9.00 3.14 -6.87
C TYR A 75 9.70 2.78 -5.55
N HIS A 76 11.03 2.67 -5.57
CA HIS A 76 11.84 2.41 -4.38
C HIS A 76 11.64 3.47 -3.30
N LEU A 77 11.70 4.75 -3.68
CA LEU A 77 11.47 5.87 -2.76
C LEU A 77 10.07 5.85 -2.15
N GLN A 78 9.05 5.60 -2.97
CA GLN A 78 7.67 5.46 -2.48
C GLN A 78 7.50 4.28 -1.53
N ARG A 79 8.17 3.14 -1.80
CA ARG A 79 8.15 2.01 -0.87
C ARG A 79 8.79 2.35 0.47
N LEU A 80 9.92 3.08 0.48
CA LEU A 80 10.57 3.51 1.72
C LEU A 80 9.69 4.48 2.52
N GLU A 81 8.99 5.38 1.85
CA GLU A 81 8.02 6.27 2.48
C GLU A 81 6.88 5.47 3.12
N MET A 82 6.30 4.53 2.38
CA MET A 82 5.27 3.63 2.88
C MET A 82 5.76 2.80 4.08
N ASP A 83 6.97 2.25 4.01
CA ASP A 83 7.57 1.50 5.12
C ASP A 83 7.71 2.37 6.37
N SER A 84 8.12 3.62 6.21
CA SER A 84 8.22 4.59 7.30
C SER A 84 6.85 4.91 7.90
N MET A 85 5.81 5.07 7.09
CA MET A 85 4.44 5.29 7.55
C MET A 85 3.92 4.08 8.33
N LEU A 86 4.12 2.88 7.82
CA LEU A 86 3.73 1.62 8.48
C LEU A 86 4.46 1.40 9.81
N CYS A 87 5.76 1.70 9.87
CA CYS A 87 6.54 1.64 11.10
C CYS A 87 5.99 2.60 12.17
N ARG A 88 5.71 3.84 11.80
CA ARG A 88 5.16 4.84 12.70
C ARG A 88 3.78 4.43 13.21
N PHE A 89 2.94 3.94 12.32
CA PHE A 89 1.60 3.44 12.66
C PHE A 89 1.68 2.24 13.61
N LYS A 90 2.56 1.27 13.35
CA LYS A 90 2.79 0.12 14.23
C LYS A 90 3.23 0.53 15.63
N ASN A 91 4.09 1.53 15.76
CA ASN A 91 4.56 2.02 17.05
C ASN A 91 3.45 2.68 17.88
N THR A 92 2.50 3.31 17.19
CA THR A 92 1.34 3.95 17.83
C THR A 92 0.23 2.93 18.12
N TYR A 93 0.04 1.98 17.22
CA TYR A 93 -1.03 0.98 17.26
C TYR A 93 -0.44 -0.42 16.98
N PRO A 94 -0.32 -1.29 18.00
CA PRO A 94 0.29 -2.61 17.83
C PRO A 94 -0.62 -3.54 17.02
N ILE A 95 -0.45 -3.53 15.70
CA ILE A 95 -1.16 -4.39 14.75
C ILE A 95 -0.16 -5.41 14.18
N GLU A 96 -0.36 -6.69 14.44
CA GLU A 96 0.58 -7.76 14.11
C GLU A 96 0.82 -7.95 12.61
N CYS A 97 -0.20 -7.68 11.76
CA CYS A 97 -0.09 -7.91 10.31
C CYS A 97 0.72 -6.84 9.56
N ILE A 98 1.14 -5.75 10.21
CA ILE A 98 1.94 -4.69 9.56
C ILE A 98 3.29 -5.22 9.08
N ASP A 99 3.97 -6.06 9.87
CA ASP A 99 5.25 -6.63 9.46
C ASP A 99 5.12 -7.53 8.23
N SER A 100 4.00 -8.26 8.13
CA SER A 100 3.71 -9.08 6.94
C SER A 100 3.51 -8.22 5.70
N ILE A 101 2.82 -7.08 5.83
CA ILE A 101 2.65 -6.13 4.72
C ILE A 101 4.01 -5.56 4.29
N ARG A 102 4.84 -5.13 5.22
CA ARG A 102 6.17 -4.59 4.93
C ARG A 102 7.03 -5.61 4.18
N TYR A 103 7.01 -6.86 4.63
CA TYR A 103 7.70 -7.95 3.95
C TYR A 103 7.19 -8.18 2.52
N LEU A 104 5.87 -8.18 2.32
CA LEU A 104 5.28 -8.35 0.98
C LEU A 104 5.61 -7.18 0.05
N LEU A 105 5.66 -5.96 0.55
CA LEU A 105 6.05 -4.78 -0.24
C LEU A 105 7.52 -4.88 -0.68
N GLU A 106 8.40 -5.36 0.18
CA GLU A 106 9.81 -5.60 -0.14
C GLU A 106 9.97 -6.73 -1.18
N ASP A 107 9.27 -7.86 -1.01
CA ASP A 107 9.28 -8.96 -1.98
C ASP A 107 8.74 -8.51 -3.35
N LYS A 108 7.68 -7.70 -3.37
CA LYS A 108 7.13 -7.10 -4.59
C LYS A 108 8.18 -6.24 -5.30
N GLU A 109 8.87 -5.37 -4.59
CA GLU A 109 9.94 -4.55 -5.16
C GLU A 109 11.05 -5.39 -5.79
N GLN A 110 11.51 -6.43 -5.10
CA GLN A 110 12.54 -7.33 -5.64
C GLN A 110 12.10 -8.02 -6.93
N LYS A 111 10.81 -8.41 -7.03
CA LYS A 111 10.25 -8.99 -8.26
C LYS A 111 10.18 -7.97 -9.38
N ILE A 112 9.71 -6.76 -9.10
CA ILE A 112 9.68 -5.66 -10.07
C ILE A 112 11.09 -5.37 -10.61
N CYS A 113 12.10 -5.24 -9.72
CA CYS A 113 13.49 -5.07 -10.12
C CYS A 113 13.98 -6.20 -11.04
N SER A 114 13.59 -7.43 -10.76
CA SER A 114 13.97 -8.59 -11.56
C SER A 114 13.34 -8.54 -12.95
N ILE A 115 12.07 -8.14 -13.05
CA ILE A 115 11.35 -8.00 -14.32
C ILE A 115 12.01 -6.91 -15.18
N VAL A 116 12.26 -5.73 -14.64
CA VAL A 116 12.87 -4.60 -15.37
C VAL A 116 14.24 -5.00 -15.91
N LYS A 117 15.08 -5.66 -15.10
CA LYS A 117 16.40 -6.14 -15.53
C LYS A 117 16.30 -7.12 -16.70
N LEU A 118 15.34 -8.07 -16.66
CA LEU A 118 15.13 -9.01 -17.75
C LEU A 118 14.74 -8.30 -19.05
N PHE A 119 13.88 -7.28 -18.96
CA PHE A 119 13.53 -6.49 -20.15
C PHE A 119 14.69 -5.67 -20.71
N ASP A 120 15.53 -5.10 -19.85
CA ASP A 120 16.72 -4.37 -20.27
C ASP A 120 17.74 -5.31 -20.96
N GLU A 121 17.93 -6.52 -20.44
CA GLU A 121 18.74 -7.55 -21.09
C GLU A 121 18.18 -7.92 -22.48
N GLN A 122 16.86 -8.08 -22.58
CA GLN A 122 16.21 -8.35 -23.87
C GLN A 122 16.41 -7.20 -24.86
N LYS A 123 16.23 -5.95 -24.45
CA LYS A 123 16.49 -4.77 -25.29
C LYS A 123 17.95 -4.74 -25.76
N ALA A 124 18.90 -5.03 -24.87
CA ALA A 124 20.32 -5.07 -25.20
C ALA A 124 20.65 -6.15 -26.23
N ILE A 125 20.07 -7.36 -26.11
CA ILE A 125 20.23 -8.45 -27.07
C ILE A 125 19.63 -8.08 -28.43
N ASN A 126 18.42 -7.54 -28.45
CA ASN A 126 17.77 -7.09 -29.70
C ASN A 126 18.58 -6.00 -30.40
N LYS A 127 19.13 -5.03 -29.67
CA LYS A 127 20.00 -3.99 -30.20
C LYS A 127 21.30 -4.59 -30.78
N LYS A 128 21.89 -5.56 -30.13
CA LYS A 128 23.10 -6.25 -30.58
C LYS A 128 22.85 -7.03 -31.88
N ILE A 129 21.72 -7.70 -31.98
CA ILE A 129 21.30 -8.40 -33.20
C ILE A 129 21.08 -7.42 -34.35
N ALA A 130 20.33 -6.33 -34.10
CA ALA A 130 20.05 -5.29 -35.09
C ALA A 130 21.34 -4.66 -35.64
N SER A 131 22.37 -4.50 -34.81
CA SER A 131 23.66 -3.92 -35.21
C SER A 131 24.56 -4.91 -35.97
N GLN A 132 24.43 -6.21 -35.75
CA GLN A 132 25.28 -7.24 -36.40
C GLN A 132 24.76 -7.68 -37.77
N VAL A 133 23.45 -7.68 -37.99
CA VAL A 133 22.83 -8.11 -39.27
C VAL A 133 23.32 -7.26 -40.46
N PRO A 134 23.39 -5.92 -40.40
CA PRO A 134 23.89 -5.13 -41.54
C PRO A 134 25.35 -5.41 -41.85
N ILE A 135 26.19 -5.66 -40.84
CA ILE A 135 27.64 -5.94 -41.03
C ILE A 135 27.86 -7.25 -41.73
N ILE A 136 27.07 -8.28 -41.39
CA ILE A 136 27.13 -9.61 -42.01
C ILE A 136 26.69 -9.54 -43.50
N VAL A 137 25.60 -8.78 -43.75
CA VAL A 137 25.12 -8.58 -45.14
C VAL A 137 26.15 -7.81 -45.96
N GLN A 138 26.78 -6.78 -45.42
CA GLN A 138 27.79 -6.00 -46.13
C GLN A 138 29.07 -6.78 -46.43
N LYS A 139 29.55 -7.61 -45.52
CA LYS A 139 30.68 -8.54 -45.76
C LYS A 139 30.35 -9.57 -46.83
N SER A 140 29.12 -10.12 -46.86
CA SER A 140 28.72 -11.11 -47.87
C SER A 140 28.63 -10.53 -49.29
N VAL A 141 28.35 -9.23 -49.43
CA VAL A 141 28.32 -8.53 -50.72
C VAL A 141 29.74 -8.22 -51.22
N GLN A 142 30.69 -7.91 -50.30
CA GLN A 142 32.08 -7.64 -50.69
C GLN A 142 32.90 -8.88 -51.09
N GLU A 143 32.54 -10.08 -50.62
CA GLU A 143 33.22 -11.33 -50.93
C GLU A 143 32.66 -12.05 -52.14
N GLN A 144 31.78 -11.43 -52.94
CA GLN A 144 31.41 -12.03 -54.22
C GLN A 144 32.68 -12.13 -55.14
N PRO A 145 33.11 -13.33 -55.52
CA PRO A 145 34.28 -13.46 -56.39
C PRO A 145 33.99 -12.74 -57.67
N LYS A 146 34.88 -11.80 -58.04
CA LYS A 146 34.88 -11.16 -59.36
C LYS A 146 34.81 -12.28 -60.42
N LYS A 147 33.67 -12.39 -61.11
CA LYS A 147 33.53 -13.30 -62.24
C LYS A 147 34.68 -13.03 -63.23
N SER A 148 35.67 -13.87 -63.23
CA SER A 148 36.68 -13.88 -64.29
C SER A 148 35.99 -14.20 -65.62
N LYS A 149 35.93 -13.24 -66.49
CA LYS A 149 35.52 -13.45 -67.89
C LYS A 149 36.52 -14.38 -68.57
N ARG A 150 36.30 -15.72 -68.51
CA ARG A 150 36.93 -16.62 -69.38
C ARG A 150 36.18 -16.65 -70.73
N LYS A 151 36.79 -16.01 -71.74
CA LYS A 151 36.43 -16.22 -73.11
C LYS A 151 36.81 -17.70 -73.47
N GLY A 152 35.82 -18.54 -73.49
CA GLY A 152 35.92 -19.91 -73.99
C GLY A 152 35.16 -19.99 -75.29
N PHE A 153 35.91 -20.20 -76.38
CA PHE A 153 35.43 -20.52 -77.70
C PHE A 153 35.11 -22.03 -77.71
N LEU A 154 34.05 -22.42 -78.43
CA LEU A 154 33.51 -23.75 -78.71
C LEU A 154 32.65 -24.41 -77.62
N GLY A 155 31.40 -24.52 -78.05
CA GLY A 155 30.25 -25.03 -77.38
C GLY A 155 30.14 -26.54 -77.23
N ILE A 156 29.01 -26.97 -76.72
CA ILE A 156 28.40 -28.28 -76.69
C ILE A 156 28.95 -29.19 -75.56
N PHE A 157 28.05 -29.55 -74.66
CA PHE A 157 28.17 -30.36 -73.45
C PHE A 157 28.62 -29.61 -72.18
N GLY A 158 27.77 -28.71 -71.74
CA GLY A 158 27.83 -28.19 -70.34
C GLY A 158 26.96 -29.03 -69.45
N LYS A 159 27.50 -29.90 -68.62
CA LYS A 159 26.90 -30.38 -67.39
C LYS A 159 26.55 -29.13 -66.55
N LYS A 160 25.31 -29.04 -66.19
CA LYS A 160 24.88 -28.11 -65.17
C LYS A 160 25.59 -28.47 -63.86
N GLU A 161 26.74 -27.84 -63.59
CA GLU A 161 27.35 -27.83 -62.27
C GLU A 161 26.36 -27.06 -61.36
N GLU A 162 25.68 -27.78 -60.49
CA GLU A 162 25.03 -27.19 -59.37
C GLU A 162 26.09 -26.37 -58.67
N ALA A 163 25.86 -25.03 -58.64
CA ALA A 163 26.72 -24.14 -57.93
C ALA A 163 26.77 -24.59 -56.46
N GLN A 164 27.87 -25.20 -56.06
CA GLN A 164 28.13 -25.55 -54.68
C GLN A 164 28.02 -24.26 -53.89
N PRO A 165 27.21 -24.22 -52.82
CA PRO A 165 27.07 -23.05 -51.99
C PRO A 165 28.45 -22.68 -51.47
N THR A 166 28.93 -21.50 -51.84
CA THR A 166 30.21 -20.96 -51.38
C THR A 166 30.24 -21.02 -49.86
N VAL A 167 31.40 -21.37 -49.28
CA VAL A 167 31.62 -21.52 -47.82
C VAL A 167 31.03 -20.37 -47.04
N THR A 168 31.03 -19.17 -47.62
CA THR A 168 30.43 -17.95 -47.08
C THR A 168 28.89 -18.02 -46.92
N THR A 169 28.20 -18.61 -47.91
CA THR A 169 26.73 -18.78 -47.87
C THR A 169 26.29 -19.83 -46.86
N THR A 170 27.10 -20.87 -46.68
CA THR A 170 26.84 -21.91 -45.65
C THR A 170 27.16 -21.39 -44.27
N MET A 171 28.22 -20.61 -44.07
CA MET A 171 28.54 -19.95 -42.80
C MET A 171 27.49 -18.92 -42.43
N LEU A 172 27.04 -18.12 -43.37
CA LEU A 172 25.95 -17.13 -43.13
C LEU A 172 24.64 -17.81 -42.77
N ARG A 173 24.28 -18.93 -43.42
CA ARG A 173 23.11 -19.72 -43.09
C ARG A 173 23.23 -20.37 -41.72
N SER A 174 24.39 -20.88 -41.34
CA SER A 174 24.60 -21.48 -40.02
C SER A 174 24.62 -20.44 -38.91
N LEU A 175 25.29 -19.29 -39.12
CA LEU A 175 25.27 -18.16 -38.16
C LEU A 175 23.87 -17.60 -37.98
N ASN A 176 23.12 -17.38 -39.07
CA ASN A 176 21.75 -16.87 -39.00
C ASN A 176 20.83 -17.90 -38.31
N ARG A 177 20.99 -19.20 -38.57
CA ARG A 177 20.21 -20.25 -37.92
C ARG A 177 20.52 -20.37 -36.43
N ASN A 178 21.79 -20.29 -36.04
CA ASN A 178 22.19 -20.34 -34.63
C ASN A 178 21.75 -19.09 -33.89
N THR A 179 21.90 -17.90 -34.48
CA THR A 179 21.48 -16.64 -33.89
C THR A 179 19.95 -16.57 -33.73
N ILE A 180 19.19 -17.04 -34.73
CA ILE A 180 17.73 -17.12 -34.66
C ILE A 180 17.30 -18.14 -33.59
N ALA A 181 17.93 -19.31 -33.52
CA ALA A 181 17.62 -20.32 -32.53
C ALA A 181 17.94 -19.84 -31.10
N GLU A 182 19.07 -19.16 -30.92
CA GLU A 182 19.47 -18.58 -29.64
C GLU A 182 18.53 -17.47 -29.23
N GLN A 183 18.12 -16.61 -30.16
CA GLN A 183 17.12 -15.56 -29.91
C GLN A 183 15.74 -16.14 -29.55
N GLN A 184 15.32 -17.19 -30.23
CA GLN A 184 14.06 -17.86 -29.91
C GLN A 184 14.10 -18.54 -28.55
N ASP A 185 15.21 -19.18 -28.16
CA ASP A 185 15.36 -19.81 -26.85
C ASP A 185 15.42 -18.74 -25.75
N GLN A 186 16.13 -17.63 -25.95
CA GLN A 186 16.18 -16.52 -25.02
C GLN A 186 14.81 -15.83 -24.90
N SER A 187 14.12 -15.59 -26.02
CA SER A 187 12.77 -14.99 -25.99
C SER A 187 11.78 -15.89 -25.24
N ARG A 188 11.86 -17.21 -25.46
CA ARG A 188 11.02 -18.17 -24.74
C ARG A 188 11.31 -18.15 -23.23
N ARG A 189 12.57 -18.21 -22.83
CA ARG A 189 12.97 -18.13 -21.41
C ARG A 189 12.51 -16.83 -20.74
N LEU A 190 12.65 -15.70 -21.44
CA LEU A 190 12.19 -14.41 -20.96
C LEU A 190 10.66 -14.38 -20.78
N THR A 191 9.92 -14.94 -21.74
CA THR A 191 8.45 -15.04 -21.64
C THR A 191 8.06 -15.94 -20.46
N GLU A 192 8.67 -17.12 -20.32
CA GLU A 192 8.41 -18.02 -19.20
C GLU A 192 8.74 -17.38 -17.84
N HIS A 193 9.86 -16.64 -17.77
CA HIS A 193 10.20 -15.88 -16.56
C HIS A 193 9.24 -14.70 -16.30
N ALA A 194 8.87 -13.96 -17.34
CA ALA A 194 7.92 -12.85 -17.21
C ALA A 194 6.54 -13.34 -16.74
N ASP A 195 6.05 -14.43 -17.33
CA ASP A 195 4.78 -15.06 -16.94
C ASP A 195 4.83 -15.57 -15.48
N SER A 196 5.94 -16.20 -15.09
CA SER A 196 6.13 -16.65 -13.70
C SER A 196 6.17 -15.49 -12.72
N LEU A 197 6.85 -14.39 -13.07
CA LEU A 197 6.94 -13.20 -12.25
C LEU A 197 5.59 -12.44 -12.18
N ALA A 198 4.86 -12.40 -13.31
CA ALA A 198 3.51 -11.82 -13.34
C ALA A 198 2.54 -12.60 -12.45
N ALA A 199 2.55 -13.93 -12.53
CA ALA A 199 1.74 -14.78 -11.66
C ALA A 199 2.10 -14.58 -10.17
N ARG A 200 3.40 -14.46 -9.86
CA ARG A 200 3.86 -14.20 -8.51
C ARG A 200 3.47 -12.82 -7.99
N ASN A 201 3.54 -11.81 -8.86
CA ASN A 201 3.10 -10.45 -8.52
C ASN A 201 1.59 -10.40 -8.25
N GLU A 202 0.79 -11.12 -9.02
CA GLU A 202 -0.65 -11.27 -8.81
C GLU A 202 -0.94 -11.95 -7.45
N GLU A 203 -0.24 -13.03 -7.13
CA GLU A 203 -0.35 -13.69 -5.83
C GLU A 203 -0.01 -12.74 -4.67
N LEU A 204 1.08 -11.96 -4.80
CA LEU A 204 1.48 -10.97 -3.82
C LEU A 204 0.43 -9.87 -3.66
N ASN A 205 -0.15 -9.39 -4.76
CA ASN A 205 -1.21 -8.40 -4.73
C ASN A 205 -2.45 -8.92 -3.99
N GLN A 206 -2.84 -10.18 -4.25
CA GLN A 206 -3.98 -10.80 -3.56
C GLN A 206 -3.71 -10.97 -2.05
N GLN A 207 -2.50 -11.39 -1.68
CA GLN A 207 -2.09 -11.50 -0.28
C GLN A 207 -2.09 -10.13 0.40
N LEU A 208 -1.56 -9.11 -0.26
CA LEU A 208 -1.51 -7.74 0.23
C LEU A 208 -2.92 -7.18 0.44
N GLN A 209 -3.80 -7.32 -0.55
CA GLN A 209 -5.21 -6.91 -0.43
C GLN A 209 -5.93 -7.65 0.69
N GLY A 210 -5.66 -8.95 0.86
CA GLY A 210 -6.19 -9.73 1.97
C GLY A 210 -5.77 -9.19 3.33
N LEU A 211 -4.50 -8.85 3.50
CA LEU A 211 -3.98 -8.26 4.74
C LEU A 211 -4.50 -6.83 4.98
N ILE A 212 -4.58 -6.00 3.94
CA ILE A 212 -5.16 -4.67 4.01
C ILE A 212 -6.61 -4.75 4.51
N ARG A 213 -7.40 -5.67 3.94
CA ARG A 213 -8.78 -5.90 4.36
C ARG A 213 -8.89 -6.38 5.80
N GLN A 214 -7.97 -7.22 6.25
CA GLN A 214 -7.93 -7.65 7.66
C GLN A 214 -7.64 -6.49 8.61
N ILE A 215 -6.72 -5.59 8.25
CA ILE A 215 -6.46 -4.38 9.02
C ILE A 215 -7.73 -3.53 9.10
N ASP A 216 -8.37 -3.25 7.97
CA ASP A 216 -9.57 -2.41 7.92
C ASP A 216 -10.67 -2.98 8.83
N ILE A 217 -10.96 -4.27 8.73
CA ILE A 217 -11.95 -4.94 9.58
C ILE A 217 -11.58 -4.83 11.06
N LYS A 218 -10.31 -5.07 11.41
CA LYS A 218 -9.84 -5.03 12.80
C LYS A 218 -9.88 -3.62 13.38
N VAL A 219 -9.46 -2.64 12.59
CA VAL A 219 -9.51 -1.22 12.92
C VAL A 219 -10.94 -0.75 13.12
N GLN A 220 -11.85 -1.06 12.20
CA GLN A 220 -13.25 -0.69 12.29
C GLN A 220 -13.94 -1.34 13.51
N ALA A 221 -13.66 -2.60 13.79
CA ALA A 221 -14.19 -3.29 14.96
C ALA A 221 -13.70 -2.66 16.28
N ASP A 222 -12.43 -2.26 16.35
CA ASP A 222 -11.87 -1.61 17.54
C ASP A 222 -12.43 -0.20 17.71
N LEU A 223 -12.58 0.55 16.61
CA LEU A 223 -13.24 1.87 16.61
C LEU A 223 -14.67 1.78 17.10
N GLN A 224 -15.48 0.88 16.58
CA GLN A 224 -16.87 0.68 16.99
C GLN A 224 -16.97 0.34 18.49
N ARG A 225 -16.08 -0.53 18.99
CA ARG A 225 -16.04 -0.87 20.43
C ARG A 225 -15.71 0.34 21.29
N ARG A 226 -14.76 1.16 20.88
CA ARG A 226 -14.36 2.38 21.60
C ARG A 226 -15.46 3.44 21.57
N GLU A 227 -16.08 3.66 20.41
CA GLU A 227 -17.21 4.56 20.24
C GLU A 227 -18.41 4.14 21.12
N ALA A 228 -18.78 2.86 21.06
CA ALA A 228 -19.85 2.34 21.91
C ALA A 228 -19.57 2.54 23.41
N LYS A 229 -18.30 2.34 23.83
CA LYS A 229 -17.90 2.59 25.23
C LYS A 229 -17.99 4.06 25.59
N ILE A 230 -17.60 4.98 24.68
CA ILE A 230 -17.69 6.43 24.91
C ILE A 230 -19.17 6.86 25.02
N VAL A 231 -20.02 6.39 24.10
CA VAL A 231 -21.46 6.68 24.12
C VAL A 231 -22.08 6.20 25.42
N ALA A 232 -21.81 4.97 25.84
CA ALA A 232 -22.34 4.41 27.08
C ALA A 232 -21.87 5.22 28.32
N MET A 233 -20.59 5.59 28.38
CA MET A 233 -20.08 6.43 29.47
C MET A 233 -20.70 7.81 29.47
N ARG A 234 -20.89 8.43 28.31
CA ARG A 234 -21.54 9.74 28.19
C ARG A 234 -23.00 9.68 28.64
N GLU A 235 -23.73 8.66 28.22
CA GLU A 235 -25.14 8.46 28.63
C GLU A 235 -25.25 8.27 30.15
N GLN A 236 -24.35 7.47 30.72
CA GLN A 236 -24.28 7.29 32.17
C GLN A 236 -23.99 8.62 32.92
N SER A 237 -23.03 9.43 32.44
CA SER A 237 -22.70 10.71 33.01
C SER A 237 -23.88 11.70 32.91
N PHE A 238 -24.58 11.75 31.78
CA PHE A 238 -25.77 12.59 31.62
C PHE A 238 -26.90 12.18 32.56
N MET A 239 -27.14 10.86 32.74
CA MET A 239 -28.13 10.39 33.70
C MET A 239 -27.78 10.77 35.14
N GLN A 240 -26.50 10.67 35.51
CA GLN A 240 -26.03 11.05 36.86
C GLN A 240 -26.17 12.54 37.11
N ILE A 241 -25.74 13.39 36.18
CA ILE A 241 -25.87 14.85 36.27
C ILE A 241 -27.35 15.26 36.30
N GLY A 242 -28.17 14.71 35.42
CA GLY A 242 -29.60 14.97 35.33
C GLY A 242 -30.33 14.56 36.62
N GLY A 243 -30.04 13.37 37.14
CA GLY A 243 -30.60 12.88 38.39
C GLY A 243 -30.21 13.74 39.59
N LEU A 244 -28.95 14.15 39.67
CA LEU A 244 -28.45 15.02 40.73
C LEU A 244 -29.09 16.41 40.67
N THR A 245 -29.18 16.99 39.48
CA THR A 245 -29.81 18.29 39.26
C THR A 245 -31.30 18.26 39.63
N GLY A 246 -32.02 17.21 39.24
CA GLY A 246 -33.41 16.97 39.61
C GLY A 246 -33.60 16.84 41.13
N PHE A 247 -32.72 16.08 41.79
CA PHE A 247 -32.75 15.94 43.26
C PHE A 247 -32.54 17.28 44.00
N VAL A 248 -31.60 18.10 43.50
CA VAL A 248 -31.35 19.43 44.05
C VAL A 248 -32.56 20.36 43.93
N LEU A 249 -33.18 20.40 42.76
CA LEU A 249 -34.39 21.18 42.52
C LEU A 249 -35.49 20.77 43.47
N LEU A 250 -35.66 19.46 43.69
CA LEU A 250 -36.66 18.91 44.62
C LEU A 250 -36.38 19.36 46.05
N LEU A 251 -35.13 19.34 46.51
CA LEU A 251 -34.73 19.82 47.83
C LEU A 251 -34.95 21.32 47.98
N LEU A 252 -34.66 22.13 46.94
CA LEU A 252 -34.95 23.59 46.99
C LEU A 252 -36.45 23.88 47.10
N ILE A 253 -37.29 23.16 46.37
CA ILE A 253 -38.74 23.26 46.45
C ILE A 253 -39.26 22.90 47.87
N LEU A 254 -38.77 21.77 48.42
CA LEU A 254 -39.12 21.36 49.77
C LEU A 254 -38.68 22.38 50.81
N SER A 255 -37.46 22.90 50.68
CA SER A 255 -36.94 23.96 51.59
C SER A 255 -37.81 25.23 51.54
N TYR A 256 -38.19 25.64 50.31
CA TYR A 256 -39.08 26.79 50.14
C TYR A 256 -40.45 26.58 50.80
N ILE A 257 -41.07 25.40 50.62
CA ILE A 257 -42.37 25.06 51.25
C ILE A 257 -42.26 25.07 52.77
N ILE A 258 -41.19 24.53 53.36
CA ILE A 258 -40.96 24.50 54.79
C ILE A 258 -40.80 25.93 55.35
N ILE A 259 -40.01 26.77 54.68
CA ILE A 259 -39.79 28.18 55.10
C ILE A 259 -41.09 28.94 55.00
N HIS A 260 -41.85 28.82 53.92
CA HIS A 260 -43.12 29.53 53.72
C HIS A 260 -44.19 29.11 54.76
N ARG A 261 -44.23 27.79 55.05
CA ARG A 261 -45.16 27.28 56.06
C ARG A 261 -44.80 27.70 57.51
N ASN A 262 -43.51 27.93 57.78
CA ASN A 262 -43.07 28.41 59.11
C ASN A 262 -43.09 29.92 59.26
N ALA A 263 -43.23 30.68 58.16
CA ALA A 263 -43.31 32.13 58.16
C ALA A 263 -44.76 32.68 58.29
N ASN A 264 -45.75 31.83 57.92
CA ASN A 264 -47.18 32.07 58.16
C ASN A 264 -47.65 31.35 59.46
#